data_31b2bd9d2c2edd96268fde45ea90a6b1
#
_entry.id   31b2bd9d2c2edd96268fde45ea90a6b1
#
_cell.length_a   1.000
_cell.length_b   1.000
_cell.length_c   1.000
_cell.angle_alpha   90.00
_cell.angle_beta   90.00
_cell.angle_gamma   90.00
#
_symmetry.space_group_name_H-M   'P 1'
#
loop_
_entity.id
_entity.type
_entity.pdbx_description
1 polymer ?
#
loop_
_entity_poly.entity_id
_entity_poly.type
_entity_poly.pdbx_seq_one_letter_code
_entity_poly.pdbx_strand_id
1 'polypeptide(L)'
;MNIHASIGTGGLRTDWTRDEIAALFDLPFADLMLEAQTVHRANFAANEVQLSTLLSIKTGGCPEDCGYCSQSASAETGLKAEKLMDVESVLAEARAARDAGSGRFCMGAAWRSPKDRDMPAIVEMVKGVRDMGMETCMTLGMLSADQSRQLAEAGLDYYNHNIDTSPENYANVITTRTFADRIDTLENVRAAGINVCCGGIVGMGETRSDRVGFLHALATLPHHPESVPINALVPVKGTVLGDMLADTPLAKIDEIEFVRTVAVARIVMPHSMVRLSAGRESMSDSAQALCFMAGANSIFTGDRLLTTPNAGDSKDAALFARLGVKAARPELLADA
;
A
#
# COMPACT_ATOMS: atom_id res chain seq x y z
N MET A 1 -26.20 -3.93 -21.43
CA MET A 1 -25.95 -5.13 -20.61
C MET A 1 -26.00 -4.70 -19.17
N ASN A 2 -26.97 -5.17 -18.37
CA ASN A 2 -27.13 -4.72 -16.99
C ASN A 2 -26.03 -5.35 -16.12
N ILE A 3 -24.97 -4.60 -15.83
CA ILE A 3 -23.87 -4.99 -14.94
C ILE A 3 -24.35 -5.05 -13.45
N HIS A 4 -25.52 -4.46 -13.16
CA HIS A 4 -26.12 -4.45 -11.81
C HIS A 4 -26.56 -5.82 -11.24
N ALA A 5 -26.35 -6.93 -11.96
CA ALA A 5 -26.92 -8.22 -11.59
C ALA A 5 -26.00 -9.12 -10.74
N SER A 6 -24.84 -8.69 -10.27
CA SER A 6 -23.93 -9.59 -9.55
C SER A 6 -23.21 -8.98 -8.31
N ILE A 7 -23.70 -7.86 -7.75
CA ILE A 7 -23.27 -7.44 -6.41
C ILE A 7 -24.12 -8.24 -5.40
N GLY A 8 -23.89 -9.55 -5.37
CA GLY A 8 -24.39 -10.40 -4.30
C GLY A 8 -23.54 -10.20 -3.07
N THR A 9 -24.15 -10.26 -1.90
CA THR A 9 -23.53 -10.54 -0.59
C THR A 9 -22.87 -11.94 -0.57
N GLY A 10 -22.42 -12.41 -1.74
CA GLY A 10 -21.79 -13.70 -1.99
C GLY A 10 -20.29 -13.61 -1.86
N GLY A 11 -19.65 -14.73 -1.57
CA GLY A 11 -18.25 -14.89 -1.26
C GLY A 11 -17.24 -14.21 -2.19
N LEU A 12 -15.98 -14.25 -1.81
CA LEU A 12 -14.84 -13.65 -2.49
C LEU A 12 -14.84 -14.03 -3.99
N ARG A 13 -14.95 -13.04 -4.89
CA ARG A 13 -14.89 -13.26 -6.33
C ARG A 13 -13.46 -13.12 -6.84
N THR A 14 -12.84 -14.19 -7.33
CA THR A 14 -11.47 -14.20 -7.85
C THR A 14 -11.36 -14.54 -9.35
N ASP A 15 -12.48 -14.54 -10.06
CA ASP A 15 -12.59 -14.89 -11.49
C ASP A 15 -12.88 -13.67 -12.38
N TRP A 16 -12.47 -12.46 -11.94
CA TRP A 16 -12.59 -11.26 -12.74
C TRP A 16 -11.83 -11.38 -14.06
N THR A 17 -12.47 -11.00 -15.16
CA THR A 17 -11.80 -10.84 -16.44
C THR A 17 -11.27 -9.40 -16.58
N ARG A 18 -10.26 -9.22 -17.44
CA ARG A 18 -9.74 -7.88 -17.77
C ARG A 18 -10.81 -7.00 -18.42
N ASP A 19 -11.67 -7.58 -19.27
CA ASP A 19 -12.74 -6.85 -19.94
C ASP A 19 -13.78 -6.32 -18.93
N GLU A 20 -14.12 -7.09 -17.91
CA GLU A 20 -15.01 -6.62 -16.83
C GLU A 20 -14.39 -5.48 -16.05
N ILE A 21 -13.11 -5.58 -15.69
CA ILE A 21 -12.40 -4.49 -14.98
C ILE A 21 -12.26 -3.26 -15.89
N ALA A 22 -11.97 -3.43 -17.17
CA ALA A 22 -11.93 -2.32 -18.13
C ALA A 22 -13.30 -1.63 -18.25
N ALA A 23 -14.38 -2.40 -18.29
CA ALA A 23 -15.74 -1.87 -18.32
C ALA A 23 -16.07 -1.02 -17.07
N LEU A 24 -15.54 -1.38 -15.90
CA LEU A 24 -15.66 -0.53 -14.69
C LEU A 24 -14.93 0.81 -14.86
N PHE A 25 -13.73 0.79 -15.44
CA PHE A 25 -13.00 2.05 -15.73
C PHE A 25 -13.75 2.94 -16.74
N ASP A 26 -14.55 2.38 -17.62
CA ASP A 26 -15.30 3.09 -18.67
C ASP A 26 -16.67 3.59 -18.20
N LEU A 27 -17.13 3.21 -17.01
CA LEU A 27 -18.38 3.72 -16.46
C LEU A 27 -18.37 5.26 -16.36
N PRO A 28 -19.53 5.93 -16.54
CA PRO A 28 -19.68 7.31 -16.16
C PRO A 28 -19.20 7.50 -14.71
N PHE A 29 -18.49 8.60 -14.45
CA PHE A 29 -17.83 8.80 -13.15
C PHE A 29 -18.80 8.70 -11.96
N ALA A 30 -19.98 9.27 -12.09
CA ALA A 30 -20.99 9.23 -11.03
C ALA A 30 -21.49 7.81 -10.74
N ASP A 31 -21.66 7.00 -11.78
CA ASP A 31 -22.13 5.61 -11.65
C ASP A 31 -21.04 4.74 -10.99
N LEU A 32 -19.78 4.90 -11.41
CA LEU A 32 -18.64 4.23 -10.79
C LEU A 32 -18.53 4.57 -9.29
N MET A 33 -18.67 5.85 -8.94
CA MET A 33 -18.59 6.31 -7.56
C MET A 33 -19.74 5.76 -6.70
N LEU A 34 -20.95 5.72 -7.24
CA LEU A 34 -22.10 5.13 -6.55
C LEU A 34 -21.91 3.65 -6.29
N GLU A 35 -21.41 2.90 -7.27
CA GLU A 35 -21.13 1.47 -7.14
C GLU A 35 -20.04 1.20 -6.10
N ALA A 36 -18.92 1.91 -6.18
CA ALA A 36 -17.82 1.79 -5.23
C ALA A 36 -18.26 2.12 -3.79
N GLN A 37 -19.05 3.19 -3.60
CA GLN A 37 -19.55 3.58 -2.29
C GLN A 37 -20.56 2.56 -1.74
N THR A 38 -21.37 1.94 -2.62
CA THR A 38 -22.30 0.87 -2.23
C THR A 38 -21.54 -0.34 -1.70
N VAL A 39 -20.51 -0.79 -2.43
CA VAL A 39 -19.63 -1.89 -2.00
C VAL A 39 -18.91 -1.54 -0.70
N HIS A 40 -18.39 -0.31 -0.57
CA HIS A 40 -17.72 0.13 0.64
C HIS A 40 -18.62 0.05 1.88
N ARG A 41 -19.83 0.62 1.79
CA ARG A 41 -20.80 0.65 2.91
C ARG A 41 -21.34 -0.73 3.28
N ALA A 42 -21.34 -1.67 2.35
CA ALA A 42 -21.73 -3.05 2.64
C ALA A 42 -20.68 -3.81 3.47
N ASN A 43 -19.42 -3.37 3.46
CA ASN A 43 -18.30 -4.11 4.05
C ASN A 43 -17.58 -3.37 5.18
N PHE A 44 -17.72 -2.03 5.27
CA PHE A 44 -16.97 -1.20 6.22
C PHE A 44 -17.84 -0.10 6.83
N ALA A 45 -17.43 0.38 8.01
CA ALA A 45 -17.96 1.61 8.59
C ALA A 45 -17.59 2.80 7.68
N ALA A 46 -18.60 3.38 7.02
CA ALA A 46 -18.42 4.26 5.88
C ALA A 46 -17.65 5.57 6.15
N ASN A 47 -17.58 5.99 7.42
CA ASN A 47 -16.97 7.26 7.83
C ASN A 47 -15.79 7.03 8.77
N GLU A 48 -15.17 5.84 8.71
CA GLU A 48 -13.98 5.50 9.49
C GLU A 48 -12.80 5.21 8.57
N VAL A 49 -11.64 5.74 8.95
CA VAL A 49 -10.38 5.57 8.21
C VAL A 49 -9.32 5.06 9.16
N GLN A 50 -8.69 3.93 8.80
CA GLN A 50 -7.57 3.38 9.54
C GLN A 50 -6.33 4.28 9.40
N LEU A 51 -5.73 4.60 10.53
CA LEU A 51 -4.46 5.33 10.59
C LEU A 51 -3.30 4.35 10.79
N SER A 52 -2.27 4.48 9.95
CA SER A 52 -1.04 3.70 10.04
C SER A 52 0.17 4.63 9.98
N THR A 53 1.22 4.34 10.72
CA THR A 53 2.50 5.04 10.61
C THR A 53 3.52 4.14 9.95
N LEU A 54 4.40 4.71 9.11
CA LEU A 54 5.45 3.98 8.40
C LEU A 54 6.83 4.54 8.76
N LEU A 55 7.66 3.69 9.36
CA LEU A 55 9.05 4.00 9.70
C LEU A 55 10.02 3.31 8.73
N SER A 56 11.02 4.05 8.24
CA SER A 56 12.18 3.44 7.56
C SER A 56 13.17 2.96 8.62
N ILE A 57 13.19 1.65 8.88
CA ILE A 57 14.11 1.05 9.85
C ILE A 57 15.50 0.77 9.26
N LYS A 58 15.63 0.85 7.92
CA LYS A 58 16.91 0.82 7.21
C LYS A 58 16.75 1.54 5.89
N THR A 59 17.43 2.65 5.71
CA THR A 59 17.30 3.56 4.57
C THR A 59 18.44 3.37 3.58
N GLY A 60 18.13 3.45 2.27
CA GLY A 60 19.07 3.52 1.16
C GLY A 60 19.91 2.27 0.89
N GLY A 61 20.62 2.27 -0.25
CA GLY A 61 21.52 1.19 -0.66
C GLY A 61 20.81 -0.14 -0.96
N CYS A 62 19.55 -0.11 -1.40
CA CYS A 62 18.84 -1.29 -1.90
C CYS A 62 19.46 -1.72 -3.24
N PRO A 63 19.82 -3.00 -3.43
CA PRO A 63 20.43 -3.47 -4.68
C PRO A 63 19.43 -3.61 -5.85
N GLU A 64 18.13 -3.36 -5.61
CA GLU A 64 17.11 -3.37 -6.65
C GLU A 64 17.12 -2.06 -7.45
N ASP A 65 16.77 -2.14 -8.74
CA ASP A 65 16.79 -1.03 -9.69
C ASP A 65 15.41 -0.39 -9.94
N CYS A 66 14.46 -0.53 -9.00
CA CYS A 66 13.11 0.04 -9.14
C CYS A 66 13.18 1.51 -9.58
N GLY A 67 12.73 1.79 -10.81
CA GLY A 67 12.92 3.09 -11.47
C GLY A 67 12.28 4.29 -10.77
N TYR A 68 11.37 4.07 -9.83
CA TYR A 68 10.73 5.09 -9.00
C TYR A 68 11.40 5.29 -7.63
N CYS A 69 12.29 4.38 -7.22
CA CYS A 69 12.70 4.27 -5.82
C CYS A 69 13.95 5.07 -5.50
N SER A 70 13.83 6.08 -4.64
CA SER A 70 14.96 6.88 -4.16
C SER A 70 15.97 6.09 -3.32
N GLN A 71 15.59 4.93 -2.80
CA GLN A 71 16.43 4.08 -1.96
C GLN A 71 17.28 3.07 -2.74
N SER A 72 17.08 2.97 -4.07
CA SER A 72 17.91 2.15 -4.96
C SER A 72 19.37 2.59 -4.91
N ALA A 73 20.30 1.63 -4.89
CA ALA A 73 21.72 1.93 -5.01
C ALA A 73 22.12 2.47 -6.38
N SER A 74 21.27 2.27 -7.40
CA SER A 74 21.45 2.81 -8.75
C SER A 74 20.87 4.21 -8.93
N ALA A 75 20.10 4.74 -7.97
CA ALA A 75 19.53 6.08 -8.04
C ALA A 75 20.50 7.16 -7.55
N GLU A 76 20.55 8.29 -8.24
CA GLU A 76 21.43 9.42 -7.91
C GLU A 76 20.72 10.47 -7.04
N THR A 77 20.05 10.02 -5.99
CA THR A 77 19.25 10.88 -5.10
C THR A 77 20.06 11.52 -3.95
N GLY A 78 21.34 11.17 -3.83
CA GLY A 78 22.18 11.60 -2.71
C GLY A 78 21.85 10.92 -1.37
N LEU A 79 20.89 10.00 -1.35
CA LEU A 79 20.49 9.28 -0.15
C LEU A 79 21.59 8.27 0.24
N LYS A 80 22.12 8.39 1.45
CA LYS A 80 23.16 7.49 1.96
C LYS A 80 22.55 6.21 2.52
N ALA A 81 23.26 5.10 2.31
CA ALA A 81 22.89 3.82 2.91
C ALA A 81 23.14 3.86 4.43
N GLU A 82 22.11 3.53 5.19
CA GLU A 82 22.16 3.43 6.65
C GLU A 82 22.19 1.96 7.09
N LYS A 83 22.59 1.74 8.34
CA LYS A 83 22.47 0.43 8.99
C LYS A 83 21.03 0.22 9.45
N LEU A 84 20.68 -1.03 9.76
CA LEU A 84 19.44 -1.32 10.47
C LEU A 84 19.43 -0.56 11.81
N MET A 85 18.31 0.12 12.10
CA MET A 85 18.10 0.79 13.38
C MET A 85 18.14 -0.23 14.52
N ASP A 86 18.55 0.21 15.69
CA ASP A 86 18.45 -0.60 16.90
C ASP A 86 16.98 -0.73 17.36
N VAL A 87 16.69 -1.81 18.06
CA VAL A 87 15.32 -2.15 18.49
C VAL A 87 14.70 -1.06 19.35
N GLU A 88 15.45 -0.53 20.31
CA GLU A 88 14.94 0.50 21.23
C GLU A 88 14.52 1.78 20.52
N SER A 89 15.29 2.21 19.52
CA SER A 89 14.94 3.37 18.69
C SER A 89 13.65 3.13 17.91
N VAL A 90 13.48 1.94 17.32
CA VAL A 90 12.24 1.57 16.59
C VAL A 90 11.04 1.53 17.53
N LEU A 91 11.20 0.97 18.73
CA LEU A 91 10.14 0.90 19.73
C LEU A 91 9.77 2.28 20.30
N ALA A 92 10.72 3.22 20.37
CA ALA A 92 10.44 4.61 20.75
C ALA A 92 9.55 5.30 19.71
N GLU A 93 9.85 5.12 18.42
CA GLU A 93 9.01 5.64 17.31
C GLU A 93 7.60 4.98 17.29
N ALA A 94 7.53 3.68 17.57
CA ALA A 94 6.26 2.98 17.66
C ALA A 94 5.38 3.52 18.80
N ARG A 95 5.97 3.81 19.97
CA ARG A 95 5.26 4.45 21.09
C ARG A 95 4.72 5.83 20.70
N ALA A 96 5.54 6.65 20.07
CA ALA A 96 5.11 7.96 19.58
C ALA A 96 3.96 7.86 18.56
N ALA A 97 4.03 6.91 17.62
CA ALA A 97 2.97 6.66 16.64
C ALA A 97 1.66 6.21 17.31
N ARG A 98 1.73 5.31 18.29
CA ARG A 98 0.57 4.87 19.06
C ARG A 98 -0.08 6.04 19.79
N ASP A 99 0.72 6.85 20.46
CA ASP A 99 0.26 7.99 21.26
C ASP A 99 -0.35 9.09 20.36
N ALA A 100 0.07 9.15 19.08
CA ALA A 100 -0.54 9.96 18.04
C ALA A 100 -1.81 9.33 17.41
N GLY A 101 -2.22 8.13 17.84
CA GLY A 101 -3.47 7.49 17.43
C GLY A 101 -3.36 6.50 16.27
N SER A 102 -2.15 6.12 15.85
CA SER A 102 -1.99 5.07 14.83
C SER A 102 -2.34 3.71 15.39
N GLY A 103 -3.22 2.98 14.70
CA GLY A 103 -3.58 1.60 15.03
C GLY A 103 -2.60 0.57 14.48
N ARG A 104 -1.85 0.93 13.41
CA ARG A 104 -0.87 0.05 12.77
C ARG A 104 0.47 0.74 12.64
N PHE A 105 1.53 0.00 12.98
CA PHE A 105 2.90 0.45 12.77
C PHE A 105 3.60 -0.38 11.70
N CYS A 106 3.98 0.28 10.61
CA CYS A 106 4.63 -0.33 9.46
C CYS A 106 6.13 -0.05 9.53
N MET A 107 6.97 -1.05 9.29
CA MET A 107 8.42 -0.97 9.33
C MET A 107 9.00 -1.39 7.99
N GLY A 108 9.69 -0.46 7.31
CA GLY A 108 10.25 -0.68 5.98
C GLY A 108 11.78 -0.68 6.00
N ALA A 109 12.40 -1.63 5.30
CA ALA A 109 13.84 -1.69 5.09
C ALA A 109 14.20 -1.76 3.60
N ALA A 110 15.15 -0.95 3.17
CA ALA A 110 15.67 -0.91 1.80
C ALA A 110 16.56 -2.13 1.52
N TRP A 111 15.94 -3.29 1.33
CA TRP A 111 16.59 -4.57 1.03
C TRP A 111 15.96 -5.26 -0.19
N ARG A 112 16.77 -6.11 -0.86
CA ARG A 112 16.25 -7.13 -1.75
C ARG A 112 15.57 -8.25 -0.95
N SER A 113 16.22 -8.66 0.15
CA SER A 113 15.77 -9.68 1.09
C SER A 113 16.49 -9.44 2.42
N PRO A 114 15.86 -9.69 3.58
CA PRO A 114 16.56 -9.60 4.86
C PRO A 114 17.66 -10.67 4.95
N LYS A 115 18.74 -10.35 5.67
CA LYS A 115 19.79 -11.33 5.96
C LYS A 115 19.45 -12.06 7.24
N ASP A 116 19.76 -13.33 7.33
CA ASP A 116 19.45 -14.17 8.50
C ASP A 116 20.02 -13.59 9.81
N ARG A 117 21.19 -12.94 9.74
CA ARG A 117 21.80 -12.25 10.90
C ARG A 117 20.97 -11.07 11.44
N ASP A 118 20.12 -10.48 10.62
CA ASP A 118 19.29 -9.32 10.96
C ASP A 118 17.90 -9.77 11.48
N MET A 119 17.51 -11.01 11.22
CA MET A 119 16.19 -11.56 11.61
C MET A 119 15.92 -11.53 13.12
N PRO A 120 16.89 -11.81 14.03
CA PRO A 120 16.61 -11.72 15.47
C PRO A 120 16.16 -10.33 15.90
N ALA A 121 16.81 -9.26 15.42
CA ALA A 121 16.41 -7.90 15.74
C ALA A 121 15.04 -7.55 15.15
N ILE A 122 14.74 -8.01 13.92
CA ILE A 122 13.44 -7.82 13.27
C ILE A 122 12.32 -8.49 14.07
N VAL A 123 12.53 -9.74 14.51
CA VAL A 123 11.60 -10.49 15.35
C VAL A 123 11.32 -9.75 16.67
N GLU A 124 12.35 -9.18 17.28
CA GLU A 124 12.23 -8.40 18.51
C GLU A 124 11.43 -7.11 18.28
N MET A 125 11.65 -6.42 17.16
CA MET A 125 10.86 -5.24 16.77
C MET A 125 9.38 -5.60 16.61
N VAL A 126 9.05 -6.71 15.92
CA VAL A 126 7.66 -7.17 15.74
C VAL A 126 6.99 -7.42 17.09
N LYS A 127 7.64 -8.20 17.96
CA LYS A 127 7.11 -8.52 19.29
C LYS A 127 6.89 -7.25 20.12
N GLY A 128 7.88 -6.35 20.16
CA GLY A 128 7.79 -5.13 20.95
C GLY A 128 6.67 -4.19 20.49
N VAL A 129 6.44 -4.06 19.18
CA VAL A 129 5.32 -3.26 18.65
C VAL A 129 3.97 -3.92 18.98
N ARG A 130 3.88 -5.24 18.83
CA ARG A 130 2.68 -5.99 19.18
C ARG A 130 2.32 -5.90 20.66
N ASP A 131 3.31 -5.95 21.54
CA ASP A 131 3.13 -5.81 22.99
C ASP A 131 2.57 -4.42 23.38
N MET A 132 2.67 -3.43 22.48
CA MET A 132 2.04 -2.11 22.64
C MET A 132 0.55 -2.09 22.24
N GLY A 133 0.00 -3.21 21.74
CA GLY A 133 -1.39 -3.31 21.27
C GLY A 133 -1.58 -2.73 19.86
N MET A 134 -0.54 -2.61 19.06
CA MET A 134 -0.61 -2.14 17.66
C MET A 134 -0.56 -3.32 16.69
N GLU A 135 -1.26 -3.20 15.56
CA GLU A 135 -1.02 -4.07 14.42
C GLU A 135 0.38 -3.82 13.84
N THR A 136 1.05 -4.87 13.43
CA THR A 136 2.39 -4.84 12.84
C THR A 136 2.35 -5.05 11.35
N CYS A 137 3.18 -4.32 10.61
CA CYS A 137 3.38 -4.55 9.17
C CYS A 137 4.88 -4.40 8.83
N MET A 138 5.41 -5.33 8.04
CA MET A 138 6.80 -5.30 7.59
C MET A 138 6.91 -5.21 6.06
N THR A 139 7.93 -4.47 5.60
CA THR A 139 8.35 -4.38 4.19
C THR A 139 9.85 -4.58 4.12
N LEU A 140 10.31 -5.83 3.91
CA LEU A 140 11.72 -6.20 3.99
C LEU A 140 12.30 -6.71 2.66
N GLY A 141 11.55 -6.55 1.56
CA GLY A 141 11.87 -7.15 0.27
C GLY A 141 11.30 -8.56 0.14
N MET A 142 11.98 -9.44 -0.59
CA MET A 142 11.55 -10.84 -0.77
C MET A 142 11.79 -11.65 0.50
N LEU A 143 10.87 -12.56 0.82
CA LEU A 143 10.99 -13.47 1.95
C LEU A 143 11.08 -14.93 1.47
N SER A 144 11.98 -15.70 2.07
CA SER A 144 11.92 -17.15 2.01
C SER A 144 10.78 -17.69 2.90
N ALA A 145 10.38 -18.94 2.67
CA ALA A 145 9.39 -19.63 3.52
C ALA A 145 9.83 -19.67 4.99
N ASP A 146 11.13 -19.84 5.26
CA ASP A 146 11.68 -19.87 6.61
C ASP A 146 11.60 -18.50 7.30
N GLN A 147 11.97 -17.43 6.61
CA GLN A 147 11.85 -16.07 7.12
C GLN A 147 10.39 -15.67 7.36
N SER A 148 9.48 -16.07 6.47
CA SER A 148 8.03 -15.84 6.65
C SER A 148 7.52 -16.55 7.91
N ARG A 149 7.93 -17.82 8.15
CA ARG A 149 7.57 -18.57 9.36
C ARG A 149 8.11 -17.89 10.63
N GLN A 150 9.37 -17.45 10.66
CA GLN A 150 9.94 -16.72 11.81
C GLN A 150 9.14 -15.45 12.15
N LEU A 151 8.69 -14.71 11.14
CA LEU A 151 7.88 -13.51 11.33
C LEU A 151 6.47 -13.85 11.81
N ALA A 152 5.86 -14.91 11.31
CA ALA A 152 4.56 -15.40 11.79
C ALA A 152 4.63 -15.83 13.25
N GLU A 153 5.68 -16.58 13.63
CA GLU A 153 5.92 -17.00 15.03
C GLU A 153 6.19 -15.80 15.96
N ALA A 154 6.74 -14.70 15.44
CA ALA A 154 6.87 -13.44 16.16
C ALA A 154 5.53 -12.69 16.33
N GLY A 155 4.49 -13.10 15.59
CA GLY A 155 3.17 -12.50 15.60
C GLY A 155 3.01 -11.34 14.61
N LEU A 156 3.74 -11.35 13.49
CA LEU A 156 3.55 -10.35 12.44
C LEU A 156 2.14 -10.44 11.86
N ASP A 157 1.39 -9.33 11.88
CA ASP A 157 0.02 -9.29 11.38
C ASP A 157 -0.02 -9.15 9.85
N TYR A 158 0.82 -8.29 9.27
CA TYR A 158 0.84 -7.98 7.84
C TYR A 158 2.25 -7.96 7.25
N TYR A 159 2.38 -8.44 6.02
CA TYR A 159 3.58 -8.23 5.22
C TYR A 159 3.27 -7.45 3.96
N ASN A 160 3.94 -6.33 3.75
CA ASN A 160 3.80 -5.53 2.53
C ASN A 160 4.81 -5.97 1.48
N HIS A 161 4.30 -6.37 0.33
CA HIS A 161 5.09 -6.66 -0.85
C HIS A 161 4.30 -6.31 -2.11
N ASN A 162 4.45 -5.07 -2.58
CA ASN A 162 3.68 -4.56 -3.72
C ASN A 162 4.08 -5.25 -5.01
N ILE A 163 3.12 -5.46 -5.92
CA ILE A 163 3.40 -5.84 -7.31
C ILE A 163 3.73 -4.64 -8.19
N ASP A 164 3.53 -3.43 -7.67
CA ASP A 164 3.85 -2.10 -8.21
C ASP A 164 3.05 -1.69 -9.45
N THR A 165 2.92 -2.54 -10.45
CA THR A 165 2.22 -2.29 -11.74
C THR A 165 1.68 -3.60 -12.32
N SER A 166 1.16 -3.55 -13.56
CA SER A 166 0.73 -4.75 -14.29
C SER A 166 1.89 -5.72 -14.58
N PRO A 167 1.62 -7.02 -14.76
CA PRO A 167 2.65 -7.98 -15.20
C PRO A 167 3.33 -7.55 -16.49
N GLU A 168 2.58 -6.95 -17.43
CA GLU A 168 3.07 -6.51 -18.75
C GLU A 168 4.02 -5.32 -18.65
N ASN A 169 3.74 -4.39 -17.74
CA ASN A 169 4.54 -3.18 -17.56
C ASN A 169 5.68 -3.39 -16.56
N TYR A 170 5.73 -4.50 -15.83
CA TYR A 170 6.66 -4.70 -14.72
C TYR A 170 8.12 -4.56 -15.12
N ALA A 171 8.53 -5.17 -16.24
CA ALA A 171 9.91 -5.13 -16.73
C ALA A 171 10.36 -3.74 -17.21
N ASN A 172 9.42 -2.83 -17.50
CA ASN A 172 9.73 -1.43 -17.82
C ASN A 172 10.11 -0.61 -16.58
N VAL A 173 9.77 -1.10 -15.38
CA VAL A 173 9.96 -0.39 -14.11
C VAL A 173 11.06 -1.01 -13.27
N ILE A 174 11.20 -2.35 -13.30
CA ILE A 174 12.13 -3.12 -12.45
C ILE A 174 12.72 -4.25 -13.29
N THR A 175 14.05 -4.36 -13.34
CA THR A 175 14.74 -5.41 -14.11
C THR A 175 15.53 -6.40 -13.25
N THR A 176 15.85 -6.03 -12.01
CA THR A 176 16.65 -6.87 -11.08
C THR A 176 15.88 -8.03 -10.46
N ARG A 177 14.56 -8.05 -10.61
CA ARG A 177 13.67 -9.16 -10.21
C ARG A 177 12.46 -9.20 -11.13
N THR A 178 11.80 -10.35 -11.18
CA THR A 178 10.64 -10.59 -12.04
C THR A 178 9.33 -10.32 -11.28
N PHE A 179 8.22 -10.23 -12.04
CA PHE A 179 6.89 -10.21 -11.45
C PHE A 179 6.59 -11.51 -10.67
N ALA A 180 7.07 -12.65 -11.16
CA ALA A 180 6.92 -13.94 -10.47
C ALA A 180 7.59 -13.95 -9.10
N ASP A 181 8.79 -13.35 -8.95
CA ASP A 181 9.45 -13.23 -7.63
C ASP A 181 8.59 -12.48 -6.60
N ARG A 182 7.73 -11.55 -7.08
CA ARG A 182 6.76 -10.86 -6.21
C ARG A 182 5.67 -11.81 -5.74
N ILE A 183 5.11 -12.58 -6.66
CA ILE A 183 4.04 -13.54 -6.36
C ILE A 183 4.57 -14.64 -5.42
N ASP A 184 5.74 -15.20 -5.68
CA ASP A 184 6.37 -16.22 -4.83
C ASP A 184 6.53 -15.73 -3.38
N THR A 185 6.89 -14.45 -3.20
CA THR A 185 6.98 -13.85 -1.86
C THR A 185 5.60 -13.77 -1.19
N LEU A 186 4.56 -13.36 -1.93
CA LEU A 186 3.19 -13.30 -1.40
C LEU A 186 2.68 -14.70 -1.01
N GLU A 187 3.01 -15.71 -1.79
CA GLU A 187 2.67 -17.12 -1.49
C GLU A 187 3.36 -17.61 -0.21
N ASN A 188 4.67 -17.32 -0.04
CA ASN A 188 5.41 -17.65 1.18
C ASN A 188 4.79 -16.98 2.41
N VAL A 189 4.39 -15.71 2.30
CA VAL A 189 3.73 -14.94 3.35
C VAL A 189 2.39 -15.57 3.72
N ARG A 190 1.56 -15.90 2.72
CA ARG A 190 0.27 -16.57 2.91
C ARG A 190 0.42 -17.94 3.57
N ALA A 191 1.36 -18.75 3.07
CA ALA A 191 1.60 -20.10 3.61
C ALA A 191 2.03 -20.05 5.09
N ALA A 192 2.66 -18.96 5.53
CA ALA A 192 3.01 -18.75 6.93
C ALA A 192 1.84 -18.22 7.79
N GLY A 193 0.67 -17.92 7.20
CA GLY A 193 -0.50 -17.40 7.93
C GLY A 193 -0.46 -15.88 8.19
N ILE A 194 0.40 -15.14 7.52
CA ILE A 194 0.50 -13.67 7.62
C ILE A 194 -0.44 -13.04 6.60
N ASN A 195 -1.16 -11.98 7.00
CA ASN A 195 -1.98 -11.21 6.08
C ASN A 195 -1.12 -10.46 5.03
N VAL A 196 -1.64 -10.35 3.82
CA VAL A 196 -0.95 -9.70 2.71
C VAL A 196 -1.38 -8.23 2.61
N CYS A 197 -0.37 -7.34 2.56
CA CYS A 197 -0.53 -5.97 2.10
C CYS A 197 0.15 -5.86 0.73
N CYS A 198 -0.63 -5.73 -0.34
CA CYS A 198 -0.10 -5.69 -1.70
C CYS A 198 -0.89 -4.74 -2.58
N GLY A 199 -0.20 -3.83 -3.22
CA GLY A 199 -0.76 -2.84 -4.12
C GLY A 199 0.24 -2.39 -5.16
N GLY A 200 0.12 -1.12 -5.59
CA GLY A 200 0.99 -0.59 -6.64
C GLY A 200 1.03 0.93 -6.69
N ILE A 201 1.60 1.43 -7.78
CA ILE A 201 1.88 2.84 -8.00
C ILE A 201 1.22 3.27 -9.32
N VAL A 202 0.48 4.36 -9.27
CA VAL A 202 -0.15 5.03 -10.41
C VAL A 202 0.62 6.31 -10.74
N GLY A 203 0.80 6.59 -12.01
CA GLY A 203 1.51 7.78 -12.49
C GLY A 203 2.97 7.52 -12.90
N MET A 204 3.35 6.26 -13.13
CA MET A 204 4.67 5.88 -13.64
C MET A 204 4.80 5.95 -15.17
N GLY A 205 3.82 6.53 -15.86
CA GLY A 205 3.74 6.54 -17.33
C GLY A 205 2.94 5.35 -17.88
N GLU A 206 2.33 4.57 -17.03
CA GLU A 206 1.48 3.44 -17.38
C GLU A 206 0.19 3.89 -18.07
N THR A 207 -0.38 3.00 -18.89
CA THR A 207 -1.67 3.21 -19.53
C THR A 207 -2.84 2.77 -18.63
N ARG A 208 -4.09 3.10 -19.02
CA ARG A 208 -5.27 2.56 -18.35
C ARG A 208 -5.32 1.02 -18.45
N SER A 209 -4.88 0.43 -19.57
CA SER A 209 -4.77 -1.02 -19.72
C SER A 209 -3.81 -1.64 -18.69
N ASP A 210 -2.74 -0.94 -18.34
CA ASP A 210 -1.83 -1.41 -17.28
C ASP A 210 -2.49 -1.33 -15.91
N ARG A 211 -3.30 -0.29 -15.62
CA ARG A 211 -4.09 -0.21 -14.37
C ARG A 211 -5.12 -1.33 -14.28
N VAL A 212 -5.76 -1.67 -15.40
CA VAL A 212 -6.64 -2.86 -15.50
C VAL A 212 -5.85 -4.13 -15.19
N GLY A 213 -4.68 -4.32 -15.82
CA GLY A 213 -3.81 -5.48 -15.58
C GLY A 213 -3.31 -5.56 -14.13
N PHE A 214 -2.97 -4.43 -13.52
CA PHE A 214 -2.58 -4.32 -12.12
C PHE A 214 -3.71 -4.78 -11.17
N LEU A 215 -4.91 -4.22 -11.33
CA LEU A 215 -6.05 -4.59 -10.48
C LEU A 215 -6.52 -6.02 -10.75
N HIS A 216 -6.47 -6.48 -12.00
CA HIS A 216 -6.76 -7.86 -12.36
C HIS A 216 -5.81 -8.83 -11.64
N ALA A 217 -4.50 -8.56 -11.66
CA ALA A 217 -3.53 -9.41 -10.98
C ALA A 217 -3.80 -9.56 -9.48
N LEU A 218 -4.24 -8.48 -8.80
CA LEU A 218 -4.61 -8.53 -7.39
C LEU A 218 -5.95 -9.22 -7.14
N ALA A 219 -6.97 -8.91 -7.96
CA ALA A 219 -8.33 -9.40 -7.79
C ALA A 219 -8.51 -10.89 -8.18
N THR A 220 -7.53 -11.46 -8.89
CA THR A 220 -7.52 -12.88 -9.28
C THR A 220 -6.59 -13.74 -8.43
N LEU A 221 -5.93 -13.17 -7.42
CA LEU A 221 -5.22 -13.98 -6.42
C LEU A 221 -6.22 -14.93 -5.72
N PRO A 222 -5.80 -16.14 -5.32
CA PRO A 222 -6.66 -17.08 -4.60
C PRO A 222 -7.36 -16.49 -3.37
N HIS A 223 -6.69 -15.53 -2.73
CA HIS A 223 -7.22 -14.69 -1.66
C HIS A 223 -6.81 -13.24 -1.96
N HIS A 224 -7.79 -12.33 -1.97
CA HIS A 224 -7.46 -10.90 -2.13
C HIS A 224 -6.50 -10.45 -1.01
N PRO A 225 -5.60 -9.50 -1.28
CA PRO A 225 -4.83 -8.88 -0.20
C PRO A 225 -5.77 -8.24 0.82
N GLU A 226 -5.49 -8.39 2.09
CA GLU A 226 -6.27 -7.75 3.17
C GLU A 226 -6.08 -6.22 3.16
N SER A 227 -4.96 -5.75 2.62
CA SER A 227 -4.68 -4.32 2.47
C SER A 227 -4.09 -4.04 1.08
N VAL A 228 -4.67 -3.05 0.37
CA VAL A 228 -4.30 -2.67 -0.99
C VAL A 228 -3.88 -1.21 -1.01
N PRO A 229 -2.58 -0.90 -0.86
CA PRO A 229 -2.08 0.46 -1.00
C PRO A 229 -2.08 0.89 -2.47
N ILE A 230 -2.77 1.99 -2.75
CA ILE A 230 -2.69 2.71 -4.02
C ILE A 230 -1.83 3.95 -3.80
N ASN A 231 -0.65 3.95 -4.43
CA ASN A 231 0.30 5.04 -4.35
C ASN A 231 0.14 5.93 -5.59
N ALA A 232 0.19 7.25 -5.42
CA ALA A 232 0.53 8.13 -6.51
C ALA A 232 2.04 8.30 -6.57
N LEU A 233 2.62 8.23 -7.76
CA LEU A 233 4.06 8.44 -7.92
C LEU A 233 4.44 9.81 -7.34
N VAL A 234 5.46 9.82 -6.50
CA VAL A 234 6.18 11.04 -6.10
C VAL A 234 7.47 11.08 -6.92
N PRO A 235 7.54 11.90 -7.98
CA PRO A 235 8.74 11.97 -8.81
C PRO A 235 9.92 12.50 -7.98
N VAL A 236 10.96 11.69 -7.81
CA VAL A 236 12.18 12.08 -7.10
C VAL A 236 13.31 12.27 -8.09
N LYS A 237 13.91 13.46 -8.12
CA LYS A 237 15.07 13.75 -8.96
C LYS A 237 16.21 12.78 -8.65
N GLY A 238 16.85 12.27 -9.70
CA GLY A 238 17.91 11.27 -9.59
C GLY A 238 17.39 9.83 -9.58
N THR A 239 16.08 9.61 -9.69
CA THR A 239 15.49 8.31 -10.03
C THR A 239 15.15 8.27 -11.51
N VAL A 240 15.18 7.09 -12.13
CA VAL A 240 14.92 6.93 -13.58
C VAL A 240 13.57 7.52 -13.98
N LEU A 241 12.49 7.17 -13.26
CA LEU A 241 11.15 7.69 -13.58
C LEU A 241 10.98 9.15 -13.15
N GLY A 242 11.61 9.59 -12.06
CA GLY A 242 11.56 10.98 -11.64
C GLY A 242 12.15 11.92 -12.69
N ASP A 243 13.31 11.57 -13.23
CA ASP A 243 13.97 12.39 -14.27
C ASP A 243 13.28 12.27 -15.63
N MET A 244 12.81 11.07 -16.01
CA MET A 244 12.10 10.83 -17.26
C MET A 244 10.77 11.60 -17.34
N LEU A 245 10.04 11.73 -16.23
CA LEU A 245 8.71 12.32 -16.20
C LEU A 245 8.72 13.82 -15.88
N ALA A 246 9.80 14.37 -15.32
CA ALA A 246 9.86 15.71 -14.74
C ALA A 246 9.34 16.84 -15.65
N ASP A 247 9.67 16.80 -16.95
CA ASP A 247 9.29 17.82 -17.92
C ASP A 247 8.14 17.39 -18.84
N THR A 248 7.35 16.39 -18.41
CA THR A 248 6.23 15.86 -19.18
C THR A 248 4.90 16.18 -18.48
N PRO A 249 3.75 16.13 -19.20
CA PRO A 249 2.43 16.21 -18.57
C PRO A 249 2.18 15.13 -17.52
N LEU A 250 2.92 14.01 -17.57
CA LEU A 250 2.82 12.89 -16.65
C LEU A 250 3.50 13.16 -15.29
N ALA A 251 4.24 14.28 -15.16
CA ALA A 251 4.79 14.69 -13.85
C ALA A 251 3.73 14.95 -12.79
N LYS A 252 2.48 15.21 -13.22
CA LYS A 252 1.32 15.33 -12.35
C LYS A 252 0.37 14.18 -12.61
N ILE A 253 -0.08 13.55 -11.52
CA ILE A 253 -1.10 12.53 -11.61
C ILE A 253 -2.42 13.14 -12.07
N ASP A 254 -3.14 12.45 -12.96
CA ASP A 254 -4.54 12.73 -13.22
C ASP A 254 -5.36 12.26 -12.02
N GLU A 255 -5.82 13.23 -11.19
CA GLU A 255 -6.56 12.96 -9.97
C GLU A 255 -7.86 12.18 -10.24
N ILE A 256 -8.54 12.42 -11.37
CA ILE A 256 -9.78 11.68 -11.73
C ILE A 256 -9.46 10.23 -12.07
N GLU A 257 -8.42 9.97 -12.84
CA GLU A 257 -7.98 8.60 -13.13
C GLU A 257 -7.47 7.87 -11.88
N PHE A 258 -6.85 8.60 -10.95
CA PHE A 258 -6.45 8.03 -9.67
C PHE A 258 -7.68 7.62 -8.84
N VAL A 259 -8.67 8.50 -8.72
CA VAL A 259 -9.94 8.21 -8.03
C VAL A 259 -10.66 7.02 -8.67
N ARG A 260 -10.69 6.94 -10.03
CA ARG A 260 -11.23 5.77 -10.74
C ARG A 260 -10.50 4.48 -10.34
N THR A 261 -9.17 4.52 -10.24
CA THR A 261 -8.39 3.33 -9.83
C THR A 261 -8.75 2.90 -8.41
N VAL A 262 -8.92 3.84 -7.48
CA VAL A 262 -9.38 3.55 -6.10
C VAL A 262 -10.80 2.94 -6.11
N ALA A 263 -11.72 3.51 -6.89
CA ALA A 263 -13.09 3.02 -7.00
C ALA A 263 -13.16 1.60 -7.56
N VAL A 264 -12.44 1.33 -8.64
CA VAL A 264 -12.38 -0.02 -9.24
C VAL A 264 -11.73 -1.00 -8.27
N ALA A 265 -10.65 -0.62 -7.58
CA ALA A 265 -10.02 -1.46 -6.55
C ALA A 265 -11.01 -1.85 -5.45
N ARG A 266 -11.86 -0.91 -4.97
CA ARG A 266 -12.91 -1.19 -3.99
C ARG A 266 -13.95 -2.19 -4.50
N ILE A 267 -14.39 -2.04 -5.76
CA ILE A 267 -15.41 -2.90 -6.36
C ILE A 267 -14.89 -4.33 -6.52
N VAL A 268 -13.68 -4.49 -7.07
CA VAL A 268 -13.14 -5.82 -7.38
C VAL A 268 -12.54 -6.54 -6.17
N MET A 269 -12.21 -5.80 -5.10
CA MET A 269 -11.68 -6.34 -3.83
C MET A 269 -12.50 -5.80 -2.64
N PRO A 270 -13.75 -6.25 -2.48
CA PRO A 270 -14.72 -5.63 -1.56
C PRO A 270 -14.32 -5.67 -0.08
N HIS A 271 -13.54 -6.66 0.34
CA HIS A 271 -13.13 -6.84 1.74
C HIS A 271 -11.74 -6.28 2.06
N SER A 272 -11.02 -5.76 1.06
CA SER A 272 -9.68 -5.21 1.27
C SER A 272 -9.72 -3.81 1.89
N MET A 273 -8.79 -3.51 2.79
CA MET A 273 -8.51 -2.14 3.19
C MET A 273 -7.82 -1.41 2.04
N VAL A 274 -8.54 -0.53 1.33
CA VAL A 274 -7.96 0.28 0.26
C VAL A 274 -7.27 1.49 0.88
N ARG A 275 -5.95 1.57 0.71
CA ARG A 275 -5.13 2.60 1.36
C ARG A 275 -4.68 3.65 0.37
N LEU A 276 -4.93 4.91 0.69
CA LEU A 276 -4.21 6.04 0.09
C LEU A 276 -2.83 6.12 0.75
N SER A 277 -1.81 5.85 -0.04
CA SER A 277 -0.44 5.75 0.45
C SER A 277 0.40 6.96 0.00
N ALA A 278 1.52 6.77 -0.72
CA ALA A 278 2.35 7.89 -1.17
C ALA A 278 1.62 8.83 -2.14
N GLY A 279 2.07 10.07 -2.20
CA GLY A 279 1.59 11.10 -3.12
C GLY A 279 0.43 11.97 -2.60
N ARG A 280 -0.11 11.69 -1.39
CA ARG A 280 -1.21 12.47 -0.80
C ARG A 280 -0.86 13.95 -0.57
N GLU A 281 0.40 14.26 -0.29
CA GLU A 281 0.85 15.64 -0.08
C GLU A 281 0.62 16.53 -1.31
N SER A 282 0.71 15.96 -2.51
CA SER A 282 0.52 16.67 -3.78
C SER A 282 -0.92 16.63 -4.29
N MET A 283 -1.81 15.84 -3.67
CA MET A 283 -3.22 15.77 -4.05
C MET A 283 -4.03 16.91 -3.43
N SER A 284 -5.02 17.41 -4.18
CA SER A 284 -6.01 18.34 -3.62
C SER A 284 -6.86 17.67 -2.53
N ASP A 285 -7.35 18.47 -1.58
CA ASP A 285 -8.34 18.00 -0.59
C ASP A 285 -9.58 17.39 -1.25
N SER A 286 -9.99 17.96 -2.40
CA SER A 286 -11.13 17.46 -3.17
C SER A 286 -10.87 16.08 -3.77
N ALA A 287 -9.66 15.83 -4.28
CA ALA A 287 -9.27 14.51 -4.79
C ALA A 287 -9.22 13.48 -3.68
N GLN A 288 -8.65 13.83 -2.52
CA GLN A 288 -8.63 12.94 -1.35
C GLN A 288 -10.05 12.63 -0.87
N ALA A 289 -10.94 13.64 -0.80
CA ALA A 289 -12.35 13.44 -0.46
C ALA A 289 -13.05 12.48 -1.43
N LEU A 290 -12.81 12.62 -2.73
CA LEU A 290 -13.32 11.71 -3.75
C LEU A 290 -12.75 10.29 -3.59
N CYS A 291 -11.48 10.14 -3.21
CA CYS A 291 -10.91 8.82 -2.91
C CYS A 291 -11.61 8.15 -1.70
N PHE A 292 -11.93 8.89 -0.63
CA PHE A 292 -12.73 8.35 0.49
C PHE A 292 -14.15 8.00 0.04
N MET A 293 -14.77 8.83 -0.80
CA MET A 293 -16.05 8.50 -1.45
C MET A 293 -15.96 7.25 -2.33
N ALA A 294 -14.84 7.03 -3.02
CA ALA A 294 -14.56 5.84 -3.81
C ALA A 294 -14.26 4.59 -2.96
N GLY A 295 -14.27 4.71 -1.63
CA GLY A 295 -14.10 3.60 -0.71
C GLY A 295 -12.67 3.38 -0.20
N ALA A 296 -11.77 4.36 -0.35
CA ALA A 296 -10.53 4.34 0.42
C ALA A 296 -10.86 4.46 1.92
N ASN A 297 -10.26 3.63 2.75
CA ASN A 297 -10.55 3.55 4.19
C ASN A 297 -9.31 3.33 5.05
N SER A 298 -8.12 3.59 4.50
CA SER A 298 -6.87 3.57 5.25
C SER A 298 -5.91 4.63 4.69
N ILE A 299 -5.11 5.24 5.55
CA ILE A 299 -4.04 6.17 5.17
C ILE A 299 -2.77 5.90 5.97
N PHE A 300 -1.64 6.38 5.44
CA PHE A 300 -0.48 6.64 6.27
C PHE A 300 -0.56 8.05 6.84
N THR A 301 -0.34 8.18 8.14
CA THR A 301 -0.25 9.43 8.89
C THR A 301 1.21 9.75 9.24
N GLY A 302 1.48 10.96 9.78
CA GLY A 302 2.82 11.46 10.04
C GLY A 302 3.42 12.25 8.88
N ASP A 303 4.56 12.90 9.14
CA ASP A 303 5.16 13.86 8.19
C ASP A 303 5.95 13.20 7.05
N ARG A 304 6.24 11.92 7.17
CA ARG A 304 7.06 11.18 6.19
C ARG A 304 6.53 9.79 5.89
N LEU A 305 6.74 9.36 4.64
CA LEU A 305 6.63 7.97 4.20
C LEU A 305 8.00 7.52 3.70
N LEU A 306 8.71 6.71 4.49
CA LEU A 306 10.09 6.31 4.23
C LEU A 306 11.00 7.54 4.01
N THR A 307 11.19 7.95 2.76
CA THR A 307 12.08 9.05 2.37
C THR A 307 11.34 10.24 1.75
N THR A 308 10.03 10.14 1.53
CA THR A 308 9.21 11.19 0.90
C THR A 308 8.34 11.93 1.92
N PRO A 309 8.03 13.22 1.70
CA PRO A 309 7.04 13.93 2.52
C PRO A 309 5.66 13.26 2.48
N ASN A 310 4.89 13.45 3.55
CA ASN A 310 3.50 13.06 3.66
C ASN A 310 2.66 14.23 4.17
N ALA A 311 1.33 14.10 4.16
CA ALA A 311 0.41 15.20 4.47
C ALA A 311 0.56 15.77 5.90
N GLY A 312 0.99 14.95 6.85
CA GLY A 312 1.13 15.32 8.25
C GLY A 312 -0.19 15.29 9.03
N ASP A 313 -0.09 15.06 10.33
CA ASP A 313 -1.25 14.80 11.21
C ASP A 313 -2.23 15.99 11.27
N SER A 314 -1.73 17.22 11.26
CA SER A 314 -2.59 18.42 11.34
C SER A 314 -3.43 18.62 10.07
N LYS A 315 -2.90 18.34 8.89
CA LYS A 315 -3.66 18.41 7.63
C LYS A 315 -4.69 17.29 7.58
N ASP A 316 -4.34 16.09 7.98
CA ASP A 316 -5.26 14.95 8.02
C ASP A 316 -6.42 15.20 9.00
N ALA A 317 -6.15 15.68 10.20
CA ALA A 317 -7.16 16.04 11.18
C ALA A 317 -8.11 17.14 10.66
N ALA A 318 -7.58 18.17 10.00
CA ALA A 318 -8.38 19.24 9.40
C ALA A 318 -9.27 18.72 8.26
N LEU A 319 -8.74 17.86 7.38
CA LEU A 319 -9.50 17.25 6.30
C LEU A 319 -10.61 16.35 6.85
N PHE A 320 -10.29 15.49 7.82
CA PHE A 320 -11.26 14.58 8.44
C PHE A 320 -12.40 15.34 9.11
N ALA A 321 -12.10 16.41 9.86
CA ALA A 321 -13.13 17.26 10.48
C ALA A 321 -14.08 17.87 9.45
N ARG A 322 -13.55 18.34 8.31
CA ARG A 322 -14.36 18.90 7.20
C ARG A 322 -15.24 17.85 6.51
N LEU A 323 -14.76 16.59 6.43
CA LEU A 323 -15.47 15.49 5.78
C LEU A 323 -16.40 14.72 6.75
N GLY A 324 -16.33 14.97 8.05
CA GLY A 324 -17.05 14.19 9.07
C GLY A 324 -16.55 12.74 9.18
N VAL A 325 -15.31 12.48 8.80
CA VAL A 325 -14.65 11.18 8.88
C VAL A 325 -13.91 11.06 10.20
N LYS A 326 -13.84 9.87 10.76
CA LYS A 326 -13.15 9.58 12.02
C LYS A 326 -12.02 8.60 11.80
N ALA A 327 -10.99 8.70 12.64
CA ALA A 327 -10.01 7.62 12.75
C ALA A 327 -10.73 6.35 13.25
N ALA A 328 -10.54 5.24 12.55
CA ALA A 328 -11.00 3.94 13.01
C ALA A 328 -10.31 3.64 14.34
N ARG A 329 -11.08 3.19 15.33
CA ARG A 329 -10.49 2.69 16.57
C ARG A 329 -9.74 1.40 16.24
N PRO A 330 -8.51 1.20 16.74
CA PRO A 330 -7.91 -0.13 16.71
C PRO A 330 -8.93 -1.07 17.37
N GLU A 331 -9.39 -2.08 16.66
CA GLU A 331 -9.99 -3.22 17.35
C GLU A 331 -8.84 -3.78 18.20
N LEU A 332 -8.90 -3.56 19.49
CA LEU A 332 -8.07 -4.32 20.43
C LEU A 332 -8.30 -5.77 20.03
N LEU A 333 -7.23 -6.45 19.59
CA LEU A 333 -7.28 -7.87 19.30
C LEU A 333 -7.91 -8.50 20.53
N ALA A 334 -9.22 -8.79 20.42
CA ALA A 334 -9.95 -9.49 21.46
C ALA A 334 -9.23 -10.83 21.62
N ASP A 335 -8.82 -11.11 22.83
CA ASP A 335 -8.16 -12.33 23.26
C ASP A 335 -8.76 -13.54 22.52
N ALA A 336 -7.97 -14.14 21.61
CA ALA A 336 -8.26 -15.40 20.97
C ALA A 336 -7.35 -16.48 21.56
#